data_55c724996de35b3186f043b246a6decd
#
_entry.id   55c724996de35b3186f043b246a6decd
#
_cell.length_a   1.000
_cell.length_b   1.000
_cell.length_c   1.000
_cell.angle_alpha   90.00
_cell.angle_beta   90.00
_cell.angle_gamma   90.00
#
_symmetry.space_group_name_H-M   'P 1'
#
loop_
_entity.id
_entity.type
_entity.pdbx_description
1 polymer ?
#
loop_
_entity_poly.entity_id
_entity_poly.type
_entity_poly.pdbx_seq_one_letter_code
_entity_poly.pdbx_strand_id
1 'polypeptide(L)'
;MTDLYICYEQEVNEREIIIINEYWSLASSEIPIFTYSVKEHNELYKIYKTDVGNLANLIKKKSSVSCCHPSFICDSCKSKMTTSSRHVCLSRLKQTSYTCDRCEMAAVEKIKKESLDIINAYKNKMLQSDYSFSSLTYVEKLCLFILLTEYHSADKQPLRINPESLHLTGCDEVDIKYILSLKSKGVLAIVDSIPDEVIQANNQLNYNRYRVTSFWAPAEVKRGDSEFCPGIYLRYTNEFESSAELQQKLYAEICSRKFKESDIEELRILINDIRLNNFYNIITWVSEEFRIHIESSLKLEGLLNHCAKNHSLLAICYCMYSNAEKVAAQLHRRDTPIYIANKLFTKLFDDYLTMASDRGWSLTYTKRLPDTVETSPLESLVSSHFCGNNFNWFLLNTNEIFDYWISGADLNTEILRVEAK
;
A
#
# COMPACT_ATOMS: atom_id res chain seq x y z
N MET A 1 -31.21 44.81 -26.65
CA MET A 1 -31.22 44.21 -28.01
C MET A 1 -30.05 43.25 -28.13
N THR A 2 -30.32 41.99 -28.40
CA THR A 2 -29.28 40.96 -28.61
C THR A 2 -29.01 40.85 -30.12
N ASP A 3 -28.16 41.75 -30.63
CA ASP A 3 -27.79 41.71 -32.02
C ASP A 3 -26.73 40.65 -32.21
N LEU A 4 -26.99 39.66 -33.08
CA LEU A 4 -26.04 38.65 -33.48
C LEU A 4 -25.10 39.22 -34.55
N TYR A 5 -23.80 39.12 -34.32
CA TYR A 5 -22.79 39.48 -35.33
C TYR A 5 -22.38 38.20 -36.07
N ILE A 6 -22.64 38.19 -37.38
CA ILE A 6 -22.30 37.05 -38.24
C ILE A 6 -20.85 37.20 -38.70
N CYS A 7 -20.09 36.17 -38.47
CA CYS A 7 -18.68 36.04 -38.96
C CYS A 7 -18.69 35.06 -40.10
N TYR A 8 -18.15 35.45 -41.23
CA TYR A 8 -17.98 34.57 -42.40
C TYR A 8 -16.61 33.93 -42.34
N GLU A 9 -16.58 32.59 -42.45
CA GLU A 9 -15.36 31.77 -42.33
C GLU A 9 -14.69 31.49 -43.67
N GLN A 10 -15.42 31.68 -44.80
CA GLN A 10 -14.99 31.46 -46.18
C GLN A 10 -15.57 32.52 -47.12
N GLU A 11 -15.04 32.59 -48.34
CA GLU A 11 -15.67 33.40 -49.38
C GLU A 11 -17.13 32.99 -49.60
N VAL A 12 -18.03 33.94 -49.45
CA VAL A 12 -19.47 33.78 -49.62
C VAL A 12 -19.97 34.73 -50.69
N ASN A 13 -20.83 34.24 -51.59
CA ASN A 13 -21.47 35.06 -52.61
C ASN A 13 -22.69 35.81 -52.05
N GLU A 14 -23.16 36.80 -52.81
CA GLU A 14 -24.29 37.64 -52.38
C GLU A 14 -25.54 36.83 -51.98
N ARG A 15 -25.86 35.76 -52.70
CA ARG A 15 -27.02 34.90 -52.38
C ARG A 15 -26.80 34.12 -51.11
N GLU A 16 -25.60 33.61 -50.90
CA GLU A 16 -25.25 32.91 -49.61
C GLU A 16 -25.32 33.86 -48.44
N ILE A 17 -24.93 35.12 -48.58
CA ILE A 17 -25.04 36.14 -47.54
C ILE A 17 -26.52 36.32 -47.10
N ILE A 18 -27.45 36.40 -48.06
CA ILE A 18 -28.87 36.50 -47.74
C ILE A 18 -29.34 35.27 -46.94
N ILE A 19 -29.03 34.08 -47.44
CA ILE A 19 -29.43 32.84 -46.79
C ILE A 19 -28.85 32.68 -45.39
N ILE A 20 -27.58 33.04 -45.21
CA ILE A 20 -26.91 33.01 -43.91
C ILE A 20 -27.51 34.01 -42.94
N ASN A 21 -27.83 35.24 -43.40
CA ASN A 21 -28.46 36.26 -42.59
C ASN A 21 -29.85 35.82 -42.09
N GLU A 22 -30.66 35.25 -42.98
CA GLU A 22 -31.98 34.71 -42.59
C GLU A 22 -31.86 33.51 -41.65
N TYR A 23 -30.88 32.63 -41.92
CA TYR A 23 -30.63 31.50 -40.98
C TYR A 23 -30.33 31.95 -39.56
N TRP A 24 -29.61 33.03 -39.35
CA TRP A 24 -29.23 33.55 -38.06
C TRP A 24 -30.18 34.64 -37.54
N SER A 25 -31.27 35.00 -38.27
CA SER A 25 -32.21 36.02 -37.84
C SER A 25 -33.04 35.59 -36.62
N LEU A 26 -33.15 36.45 -35.62
CA LEU A 26 -33.98 36.25 -34.42
C LEU A 26 -35.37 36.88 -34.64
N ALA A 27 -36.43 36.16 -34.29
CA ALA A 27 -37.81 36.63 -34.41
C ALA A 27 -38.15 37.70 -33.39
N SER A 28 -37.51 37.71 -32.23
CA SER A 28 -37.70 38.68 -31.16
C SER A 28 -36.39 38.89 -30.40
N SER A 29 -36.16 40.11 -29.91
CA SER A 29 -35.04 40.45 -29.07
C SER A 29 -35.27 40.14 -27.58
N GLU A 30 -36.52 39.91 -27.18
CA GLU A 30 -36.87 39.61 -25.77
C GLU A 30 -36.80 38.13 -25.44
N ILE A 31 -37.24 37.29 -26.39
CA ILE A 31 -37.14 35.83 -26.29
C ILE A 31 -36.27 35.36 -27.45
N PRO A 32 -35.08 34.84 -27.20
CA PRO A 32 -34.16 34.44 -28.28
C PRO A 32 -34.69 33.19 -29.00
N ILE A 33 -35.49 33.43 -30.06
CA ILE A 33 -36.02 32.39 -30.94
C ILE A 33 -35.63 32.77 -32.37
N PHE A 34 -35.12 31.82 -33.15
CA PHE A 34 -34.85 32.06 -34.56
C PHE A 34 -36.11 32.20 -35.37
N THR A 35 -36.10 33.11 -36.35
CA THR A 35 -37.26 33.44 -37.22
C THR A 35 -37.79 32.18 -37.95
N TYR A 36 -36.90 31.32 -38.37
CA TYR A 36 -37.25 30.04 -39.02
C TYR A 36 -36.63 28.87 -38.27
N SER A 37 -37.34 27.76 -38.19
CA SER A 37 -36.72 26.47 -37.80
C SER A 37 -35.73 26.02 -38.89
N VAL A 38 -34.81 25.14 -38.55
CA VAL A 38 -33.86 24.59 -39.54
C VAL A 38 -34.59 23.89 -40.71
N LYS A 39 -35.74 23.25 -40.40
CA LYS A 39 -36.54 22.56 -41.41
C LYS A 39 -37.24 23.57 -42.36
N GLU A 40 -37.89 24.59 -41.81
CA GLU A 40 -38.52 25.64 -42.58
C GLU A 40 -37.53 26.39 -43.46
N HIS A 41 -36.37 26.74 -42.93
CA HIS A 41 -35.30 27.37 -43.69
C HIS A 41 -34.78 26.49 -44.81
N ASN A 42 -34.61 25.21 -44.58
CA ASN A 42 -34.24 24.26 -45.65
C ASN A 42 -35.32 24.12 -46.72
N GLU A 43 -36.59 24.22 -46.37
CA GLU A 43 -37.70 24.18 -47.32
C GLU A 43 -37.80 25.43 -48.20
N LEU A 44 -37.55 26.61 -47.59
CA LEU A 44 -37.49 27.89 -48.33
C LEU A 44 -36.41 27.90 -49.41
N TYR A 45 -35.30 27.23 -49.16
CA TYR A 45 -34.13 27.23 -50.04
C TYR A 45 -33.84 25.85 -50.71
N LYS A 46 -34.91 25.07 -50.99
CA LYS A 46 -34.81 23.76 -51.68
C LYS A 46 -34.02 23.75 -52.99
N ILE A 47 -33.86 24.94 -53.60
CA ILE A 47 -33.18 25.17 -54.86
C ILE A 47 -31.66 24.95 -54.75
N TYR A 48 -31.10 25.02 -53.54
CA TYR A 48 -29.70 24.78 -53.26
C TYR A 48 -29.47 23.30 -52.97
N LYS A 49 -29.53 22.47 -54.01
CA LYS A 49 -28.97 21.13 -53.98
C LYS A 49 -27.44 21.26 -53.93
N THR A 50 -26.86 21.23 -52.76
CA THR A 50 -25.42 21.14 -52.58
C THR A 50 -25.06 19.68 -52.41
N ASP A 51 -23.88 19.26 -52.84
CA ASP A 51 -23.33 17.90 -52.65
C ASP A 51 -23.22 17.47 -51.17
N VAL A 52 -23.47 18.37 -50.26
CA VAL A 52 -23.42 18.16 -48.82
C VAL A 52 -24.80 17.82 -48.20
N GLY A 53 -25.81 17.67 -49.02
CA GLY A 53 -27.14 17.14 -48.63
C GLY A 53 -27.99 17.97 -47.66
N ASN A 54 -27.46 19.00 -47.00
CA ASN A 54 -28.13 19.80 -45.99
C ASN A 54 -27.59 21.23 -45.97
N LEU A 55 -28.47 22.20 -46.27
CA LEU A 55 -28.17 23.64 -46.25
C LEU A 55 -27.62 24.11 -44.88
N ALA A 56 -28.16 23.59 -43.77
CA ALA A 56 -27.69 23.94 -42.44
C ALA A 56 -26.21 23.54 -42.19
N ASN A 57 -25.78 22.44 -42.80
CA ASN A 57 -24.36 22.02 -42.69
C ASN A 57 -23.44 22.91 -43.51
N LEU A 58 -23.91 23.38 -44.66
CA LEU A 58 -23.19 24.37 -45.47
C LEU A 58 -23.02 25.68 -44.70
N ILE A 59 -24.11 26.19 -44.11
CA ILE A 59 -24.11 27.45 -43.36
C ILE A 59 -23.17 27.34 -42.13
N LYS A 60 -23.21 26.23 -41.44
CA LYS A 60 -22.28 25.96 -40.31
C LYS A 60 -20.81 25.96 -40.70
N LYS A 61 -20.47 25.56 -41.92
CA LYS A 61 -19.09 25.60 -42.41
C LYS A 61 -18.66 26.99 -42.85
N LYS A 62 -19.60 27.81 -43.34
CA LYS A 62 -19.32 29.13 -43.91
C LYS A 62 -19.51 30.28 -42.96
N SER A 63 -20.21 30.09 -41.81
CA SER A 63 -20.50 31.17 -40.90
C SER A 63 -20.55 30.71 -39.44
N SER A 64 -20.18 31.63 -38.58
CA SER A 64 -20.39 31.56 -37.12
C SER A 64 -21.00 32.87 -36.63
N VAL A 65 -21.55 32.84 -35.42
CA VAL A 65 -22.12 34.04 -34.81
C VAL A 65 -21.49 34.33 -33.45
N SER A 66 -21.41 35.62 -33.15
CA SER A 66 -21.11 36.11 -31.80
C SER A 66 -22.08 37.24 -31.45
N CYS A 67 -22.11 37.69 -30.19
CA CYS A 67 -22.84 38.88 -29.80
C CYS A 67 -22.14 39.59 -28.63
N CYS A 68 -22.67 40.77 -28.27
CA CYS A 68 -22.18 41.53 -27.10
C CYS A 68 -22.78 41.05 -25.77
N HIS A 69 -23.57 39.97 -25.76
CA HIS A 69 -24.13 39.41 -24.54
C HIS A 69 -23.01 38.87 -23.66
N PRO A 70 -23.04 39.03 -22.31
CA PRO A 70 -21.99 38.57 -21.40
C PRO A 70 -21.63 37.12 -21.59
N SER A 71 -22.57 36.23 -21.86
CA SER A 71 -22.34 34.80 -22.11
C SER A 71 -21.57 34.45 -23.39
N PHE A 72 -21.27 35.45 -24.23
CA PHE A 72 -20.40 35.33 -25.43
C PHE A 72 -19.03 35.99 -25.21
N ILE A 73 -18.77 36.53 -24.06
CA ILE A 73 -17.48 37.12 -23.68
C ILE A 73 -16.94 36.33 -22.52
N CYS A 74 -15.75 35.75 -22.69
CA CYS A 74 -15.11 35.00 -21.60
C CYS A 74 -14.84 35.90 -20.40
N ASP A 75 -15.30 35.51 -19.22
CA ASP A 75 -15.12 36.29 -17.98
C ASP A 75 -13.65 36.48 -17.62
N SER A 76 -12.81 35.51 -17.93
CA SER A 76 -11.38 35.50 -17.57
C SER A 76 -10.54 36.28 -18.59
N CYS A 77 -10.52 35.85 -19.86
CA CYS A 77 -9.62 36.43 -20.88
C CYS A 77 -10.27 37.48 -21.77
N LYS A 78 -11.57 37.77 -21.58
CA LYS A 78 -12.35 38.72 -22.34
C LYS A 78 -12.44 38.42 -23.85
N SER A 79 -12.04 37.25 -24.30
CA SER A 79 -12.18 36.83 -25.70
C SER A 79 -13.67 36.63 -26.04
N LYS A 80 -14.02 36.97 -27.25
CA LYS A 80 -15.37 36.73 -27.78
C LYS A 80 -15.52 35.28 -28.22
N MET A 81 -16.64 34.67 -27.88
CA MET A 81 -17.04 33.36 -28.37
C MET A 81 -17.73 33.49 -29.72
N THR A 82 -17.40 32.58 -30.64
CA THR A 82 -18.18 32.36 -31.86
C THR A 82 -18.80 30.96 -31.83
N THR A 83 -19.95 30.78 -32.42
CA THR A 83 -20.60 29.49 -32.58
C THR A 83 -21.27 29.33 -33.93
N SER A 84 -21.09 28.15 -34.54
CA SER A 84 -21.81 27.76 -35.78
C SER A 84 -23.07 26.92 -35.49
N SER A 85 -23.45 26.77 -34.23
CA SER A 85 -24.61 25.99 -33.79
C SER A 85 -25.72 26.90 -33.19
N ARG A 86 -26.92 26.89 -33.78
CA ARG A 86 -28.08 27.55 -33.24
C ARG A 86 -28.45 27.14 -31.82
N HIS A 87 -28.36 25.81 -31.56
CA HIS A 87 -28.64 25.29 -30.23
C HIS A 87 -27.67 25.87 -29.16
N VAL A 88 -26.35 25.88 -29.48
CA VAL A 88 -25.35 26.49 -28.60
C VAL A 88 -25.60 27.98 -28.44
N CYS A 89 -25.93 28.70 -29.53
CA CYS A 89 -26.26 30.12 -29.49
C CYS A 89 -27.43 30.41 -28.52
N LEU A 90 -28.55 29.72 -28.70
CA LEU A 90 -29.73 29.89 -27.82
C LEU A 90 -29.47 29.47 -26.37
N SER A 91 -28.73 28.41 -26.15
CA SER A 91 -28.34 27.98 -24.83
C SER A 91 -27.48 29.03 -24.13
N ARG A 92 -26.55 29.65 -24.84
CA ARG A 92 -25.68 30.71 -24.32
C ARG A 92 -26.47 32.01 -24.01
N LEU A 93 -27.38 32.42 -24.85
CA LEU A 93 -28.22 33.62 -24.60
C LEU A 93 -29.06 33.51 -23.33
N LYS A 94 -29.28 32.31 -22.79
CA LYS A 94 -29.97 32.08 -21.51
C LYS A 94 -28.99 32.06 -20.31
N GLN A 95 -27.69 32.13 -20.51
CA GLN A 95 -26.68 32.13 -19.45
C GLN A 95 -26.27 33.58 -19.14
N THR A 96 -25.80 33.81 -17.93
CA THR A 96 -25.33 35.12 -17.46
C THR A 96 -23.83 35.29 -17.54
N SER A 97 -23.09 34.19 -17.68
CA SER A 97 -21.61 34.15 -17.66
C SER A 97 -21.07 33.13 -18.64
N TYR A 98 -19.83 33.28 -19.04
CA TYR A 98 -19.13 32.35 -19.92
C TYR A 98 -17.63 32.29 -19.60
N THR A 99 -17.10 31.10 -19.53
CA THR A 99 -15.65 30.86 -19.52
C THR A 99 -15.29 30.03 -20.75
N CYS A 100 -14.32 30.48 -21.54
CA CYS A 100 -13.89 29.73 -22.74
C CYS A 100 -13.10 28.47 -22.33
N ASP A 101 -13.12 27.46 -23.18
CA ASP A 101 -12.47 26.16 -22.93
C ASP A 101 -10.98 26.31 -22.54
N ARG A 102 -10.27 27.26 -23.19
CA ARG A 102 -8.87 27.56 -22.85
C ARG A 102 -8.69 28.04 -21.40
N CYS A 103 -9.58 28.94 -20.96
CA CYS A 103 -9.52 29.46 -19.57
C CYS A 103 -10.00 28.40 -18.57
N GLU A 104 -10.99 27.58 -18.94
CA GLU A 104 -11.44 26.47 -18.10
C GLU A 104 -10.33 25.44 -17.93
N MET A 105 -9.65 25.04 -19.03
CA MET A 105 -8.49 24.15 -18.96
C MET A 105 -7.35 24.74 -18.14
N ALA A 106 -7.02 26.02 -18.34
CA ALA A 106 -5.98 26.69 -17.55
C ALA A 106 -6.31 26.75 -16.05
N ALA A 107 -7.59 26.95 -15.69
CA ALA A 107 -8.03 26.93 -14.30
C ALA A 107 -7.90 25.52 -13.69
N VAL A 108 -8.29 24.48 -14.45
CA VAL A 108 -8.14 23.08 -14.03
C VAL A 108 -6.66 22.71 -13.84
N GLU A 109 -5.79 23.11 -14.78
CA GLU A 109 -4.35 22.86 -14.65
C GLU A 109 -3.73 23.61 -13.47
N LYS A 110 -4.17 24.82 -13.19
CA LYS A 110 -3.72 25.60 -12.03
C LYS A 110 -4.10 24.87 -10.73
N ILE A 111 -5.37 24.49 -10.57
CA ILE A 111 -5.84 23.74 -9.40
C ILE A 111 -5.08 22.41 -9.25
N LYS A 112 -4.86 21.72 -10.36
CA LYS A 112 -4.08 20.48 -10.36
C LYS A 112 -2.64 20.70 -9.85
N LYS A 113 -1.99 21.75 -10.33
CA LYS A 113 -0.63 22.09 -9.90
C LYS A 113 -0.59 22.46 -8.42
N GLU A 114 -1.47 23.36 -7.96
CA GLU A 114 -1.58 23.76 -6.55
C GLU A 114 -1.85 22.55 -5.64
N SER A 115 -2.76 21.66 -6.04
CA SER A 115 -3.02 20.43 -5.28
C SER A 115 -1.82 19.50 -5.22
N LEU A 116 -1.08 19.33 -6.32
CA LEU A 116 0.15 18.54 -6.33
C LEU A 116 1.25 19.17 -5.48
N ASP A 117 1.37 20.48 -5.49
CA ASP A 117 2.36 21.21 -4.69
C ASP A 117 2.08 21.00 -3.18
N ILE A 118 0.82 21.08 -2.74
CA ILE A 118 0.43 20.80 -1.35
C ILE A 118 0.77 19.36 -0.95
N ILE A 119 0.41 18.37 -1.77
CA ILE A 119 0.67 16.97 -1.49
C ILE A 119 2.18 16.69 -1.45
N ASN A 120 2.93 17.22 -2.41
CA ASN A 120 4.38 17.03 -2.47
C ASN A 120 5.10 17.72 -1.32
N ALA A 121 4.70 18.92 -0.93
CA ALA A 121 5.26 19.62 0.22
C ALA A 121 5.05 18.80 1.51
N TYR A 122 3.86 18.25 1.71
CA TYR A 122 3.57 17.38 2.84
C TYR A 122 4.39 16.09 2.81
N LYS A 123 4.44 15.40 1.64
CA LYS A 123 5.25 14.19 1.46
C LYS A 123 6.72 14.46 1.77
N ASN A 124 7.29 15.53 1.21
CA ASN A 124 8.69 15.87 1.43
C ASN A 124 8.98 16.12 2.90
N LYS A 125 8.14 16.93 3.57
CA LYS A 125 8.27 17.19 5.02
C LYS A 125 8.22 15.92 5.84
N MET A 126 7.37 14.98 5.48
CA MET A 126 7.19 13.73 6.21
C MET A 126 8.30 12.72 5.92
N LEU A 127 8.75 12.63 4.66
CA LEU A 127 9.70 11.61 4.23
C LEU A 127 11.17 12.01 4.45
N GLN A 128 11.47 13.28 4.58
CA GLN A 128 12.85 13.73 4.89
C GLN A 128 13.16 13.50 6.36
N SER A 129 14.36 13.02 6.64
CA SER A 129 14.89 12.84 7.97
C SER A 129 16.41 12.97 7.97
N ASP A 130 16.96 13.43 9.08
CA ASP A 130 18.41 13.52 9.29
C ASP A 130 18.94 12.36 10.15
N TYR A 131 18.28 11.17 10.10
CA TYR A 131 18.76 10.04 10.83
C TYR A 131 20.12 9.58 10.30
N SER A 132 21.00 9.17 11.21
CA SER A 132 22.29 8.58 10.85
C SER A 132 22.18 7.08 10.76
N PHE A 133 22.55 6.50 9.62
CA PHE A 133 22.61 5.06 9.40
C PHE A 133 23.50 4.33 10.42
N SER A 134 24.58 4.98 10.87
CA SER A 134 25.50 4.41 11.87
C SER A 134 24.91 4.32 13.28
N SER A 135 23.81 5.01 13.56
CA SER A 135 23.08 4.95 14.84
C SER A 135 22.20 3.71 15.00
N LEU A 136 21.95 2.99 13.91
CA LEU A 136 21.11 1.80 13.92
C LEU A 136 21.88 0.61 14.51
N THR A 137 21.19 -0.16 15.36
CA THR A 137 21.71 -1.44 15.84
C THR A 137 21.70 -2.49 14.71
N TYR A 138 22.40 -3.60 14.90
CA TYR A 138 22.40 -4.69 13.94
C TYR A 138 20.99 -5.22 13.67
N VAL A 139 20.20 -5.42 14.71
CA VAL A 139 18.81 -5.92 14.58
C VAL A 139 17.90 -4.92 13.89
N GLU A 140 18.04 -3.62 14.18
CA GLU A 140 17.30 -2.59 13.48
C GLU A 140 17.63 -2.54 11.98
N LYS A 141 18.90 -2.69 11.61
CA LYS A 141 19.32 -2.81 10.20
C LYS A 141 18.72 -4.05 9.54
N LEU A 142 18.67 -5.17 10.25
CA LEU A 142 18.04 -6.40 9.78
C LEU A 142 16.54 -6.21 9.54
N CYS A 143 15.81 -5.66 10.49
CA CYS A 143 14.39 -5.34 10.33
C CYS A 143 14.14 -4.37 9.17
N LEU A 144 14.97 -3.34 9.05
CA LEU A 144 14.86 -2.38 7.94
C LEU A 144 15.13 -3.03 6.58
N PHE A 145 16.09 -3.96 6.51
CA PHE A 145 16.37 -4.70 5.28
C PHE A 145 15.18 -5.59 4.88
N ILE A 146 14.55 -6.28 5.83
CA ILE A 146 13.35 -7.08 5.59
C ILE A 146 12.20 -6.20 5.09
N LEU A 147 11.98 -5.05 5.74
CA LEU A 147 10.96 -4.09 5.30
C LEU A 147 11.16 -3.65 3.86
N LEU A 148 12.40 -3.37 3.47
CA LEU A 148 12.74 -2.97 2.11
C LEU A 148 12.58 -4.12 1.11
N THR A 149 12.83 -5.36 1.51
CA THR A 149 12.77 -6.52 0.63
C THR A 149 11.33 -6.99 0.41
N GLU A 150 10.55 -7.09 1.48
CA GLU A 150 9.20 -7.65 1.43
C GLU A 150 8.15 -6.64 0.95
N TYR A 151 8.35 -5.34 1.25
CA TYR A 151 7.33 -4.30 0.99
C TYR A 151 7.75 -3.28 -0.07
N HIS A 152 8.90 -3.49 -0.73
CA HIS A 152 9.34 -2.59 -1.79
C HIS A 152 8.56 -2.82 -3.08
N SER A 153 7.77 -1.82 -3.49
CA SER A 153 7.26 -1.78 -4.84
C SER A 153 8.32 -1.16 -5.75
N ALA A 154 8.53 -1.77 -6.93
CA ALA A 154 9.54 -1.34 -7.91
C ALA A 154 9.33 0.09 -8.47
N ASP A 155 8.22 0.71 -8.20
CA ASP A 155 7.88 2.06 -8.62
C ASP A 155 8.34 3.07 -7.56
N LYS A 156 8.91 4.18 -8.02
CA LYS A 156 9.50 5.33 -7.29
C LYS A 156 8.62 5.99 -6.21
N GLN A 157 7.68 5.27 -5.63
CA GLN A 157 6.80 5.75 -4.57
C GLN A 157 7.42 5.54 -3.20
N PRO A 158 7.12 6.41 -2.22
CA PRO A 158 7.57 6.18 -0.87
C PRO A 158 7.07 4.81 -0.40
N LEU A 159 7.97 4.00 0.16
CA LEU A 159 7.64 2.70 0.72
C LEU A 159 6.56 2.89 1.78
N ARG A 160 5.36 2.37 1.49
CA ARG A 160 4.24 2.33 2.41
C ARG A 160 3.99 0.90 2.85
N ILE A 161 4.00 0.71 4.15
CA ILE A 161 3.70 -0.57 4.79
C ILE A 161 2.31 -0.46 5.40
N ASN A 162 1.44 -1.43 5.08
CA ASN A 162 0.18 -1.56 5.80
C ASN A 162 0.46 -2.18 7.17
N PRO A 163 0.10 -1.52 8.30
CA PRO A 163 0.31 -2.08 9.64
C PRO A 163 -0.30 -3.47 9.83
N GLU A 164 -1.45 -3.75 9.20
CA GLU A 164 -2.15 -5.04 9.31
C GLU A 164 -1.42 -6.21 8.61
N SER A 165 -0.56 -5.91 7.64
CA SER A 165 0.23 -6.93 6.92
C SER A 165 1.68 -7.02 7.40
N LEU A 166 2.02 -6.34 8.48
CA LEU A 166 3.38 -6.29 8.99
C LEU A 166 3.72 -7.58 9.76
N HIS A 167 4.57 -8.42 9.19
CA HIS A 167 5.06 -9.65 9.81
C HIS A 167 6.56 -9.78 9.55
N LEU A 168 7.40 -9.26 10.47
CA LEU A 168 8.86 -9.32 10.35
C LEU A 168 9.43 -10.60 10.99
N THR A 169 9.01 -10.85 12.24
CA THR A 169 9.53 -11.91 13.09
C THR A 169 8.51 -13.00 13.40
N GLY A 170 7.25 -12.80 13.00
CA GLY A 170 6.13 -13.64 13.39
C GLY A 170 5.69 -13.45 14.86
N CYS A 171 6.25 -12.44 15.55
CA CYS A 171 5.89 -12.04 16.91
C CYS A 171 5.51 -10.56 16.92
N ASP A 172 4.22 -10.27 17.04
CA ASP A 172 3.69 -8.90 16.97
C ASP A 172 4.35 -7.94 17.95
N GLU A 173 4.62 -8.40 19.19
CA GLU A 173 5.25 -7.58 20.21
C GLU A 173 6.68 -7.17 19.83
N VAL A 174 7.43 -8.09 19.25
CA VAL A 174 8.80 -7.86 18.75
C VAL A 174 8.76 -6.93 17.54
N ASP A 175 7.84 -7.15 16.62
CA ASP A 175 7.66 -6.33 15.44
C ASP A 175 7.33 -4.88 15.80
N ILE A 176 6.37 -4.68 16.70
CA ILE A 176 6.01 -3.36 17.23
C ILE A 176 7.20 -2.68 17.91
N LYS A 177 7.96 -3.41 18.73
CA LYS A 177 9.14 -2.89 19.42
C LYS A 177 10.15 -2.31 18.42
N TYR A 178 10.49 -3.04 17.35
CA TYR A 178 11.48 -2.58 16.36
C TYR A 178 10.93 -1.49 15.44
N ILE A 179 9.65 -1.53 15.08
CA ILE A 179 9.01 -0.44 14.34
C ILE A 179 9.02 0.86 15.14
N LEU A 180 8.68 0.81 16.44
CA LEU A 180 8.74 1.98 17.30
C LEU A 180 10.17 2.48 17.52
N SER A 181 11.16 1.59 17.60
CA SER A 181 12.56 1.95 17.67
C SER A 181 13.03 2.67 16.40
N LEU A 182 12.75 2.12 15.22
CA LEU A 182 13.04 2.76 13.93
C LEU A 182 12.32 4.10 13.77
N LYS A 183 11.06 4.22 14.24
CA LYS A 183 10.33 5.49 14.29
C LYS A 183 11.04 6.50 15.19
N SER A 184 11.45 6.10 16.39
CA SER A 184 12.10 7.00 17.37
C SER A 184 13.43 7.55 16.84
N LYS A 185 14.14 6.77 16.04
CA LYS A 185 15.39 7.16 15.35
C LYS A 185 15.16 7.94 14.06
N GLY A 186 13.90 8.18 13.67
CA GLY A 186 13.56 8.95 12.50
C GLY A 186 13.66 8.19 11.16
N VAL A 187 13.84 6.87 11.19
CA VAL A 187 13.92 6.02 9.98
C VAL A 187 12.53 5.79 9.38
N LEU A 188 11.52 5.64 10.23
CA LEU A 188 10.13 5.45 9.83
C LEU A 188 9.27 6.62 10.28
N ALA A 189 8.24 6.93 9.48
CA ALA A 189 7.13 7.80 9.85
C ALA A 189 5.87 6.97 9.97
N ILE A 190 5.16 7.07 11.09
CA ILE A 190 3.83 6.51 11.25
C ILE A 190 2.83 7.64 11.06
N VAL A 191 1.96 7.49 10.07
CA VAL A 191 0.93 8.47 9.71
C VAL A 191 -0.42 7.89 10.08
N ASP A 192 -0.97 8.35 11.20
CA ASP A 192 -2.28 7.91 11.69
C ASP A 192 -3.42 8.67 11.03
N SER A 193 -3.19 9.94 10.68
CA SER A 193 -4.16 10.81 10.02
C SER A 193 -3.48 11.74 9.02
N ILE A 194 -4.20 12.09 7.97
CA ILE A 194 -3.76 13.02 6.93
C ILE A 194 -4.40 14.38 7.20
N PRO A 195 -3.67 15.51 7.10
CA PRO A 195 -4.22 16.84 7.23
C PRO A 195 -5.37 17.11 6.24
N ASP A 196 -6.40 17.83 6.68
CA ASP A 196 -7.59 18.12 5.87
C ASP A 196 -7.24 18.82 4.55
N GLU A 197 -6.25 19.71 4.54
CA GLU A 197 -5.78 20.40 3.34
C GLU A 197 -5.21 19.43 2.29
N VAL A 198 -4.52 18.36 2.72
CA VAL A 198 -3.98 17.31 1.84
C VAL A 198 -5.11 16.42 1.32
N ILE A 199 -6.10 16.11 2.17
CA ILE A 199 -7.30 15.36 1.76
C ILE A 199 -8.08 16.17 0.72
N GLN A 200 -8.27 17.48 0.93
CA GLN A 200 -8.96 18.34 -0.02
C GLN A 200 -8.20 18.44 -1.35
N ALA A 201 -6.89 18.60 -1.32
CA ALA A 201 -6.05 18.61 -2.51
C ALA A 201 -6.16 17.29 -3.29
N ASN A 202 -6.16 16.17 -2.61
CA ASN A 202 -6.32 14.83 -3.21
C ASN A 202 -7.71 14.67 -3.85
N ASN A 203 -8.75 15.11 -3.16
CA ASN A 203 -10.12 15.11 -3.69
C ASN A 203 -10.27 15.99 -4.93
N GLN A 204 -9.62 17.16 -4.96
CA GLN A 204 -9.62 18.05 -6.11
C GLN A 204 -8.92 17.44 -7.33
N LEU A 205 -7.80 16.74 -7.12
CA LEU A 205 -7.11 15.99 -8.19
C LEU A 205 -8.01 14.90 -8.77
N ASN A 206 -8.67 14.13 -7.92
CA ASN A 206 -9.57 13.05 -8.35
C ASN A 206 -10.82 13.60 -9.06
N TYR A 207 -11.44 14.64 -8.54
CA TYR A 207 -12.60 15.28 -9.16
C TYR A 207 -12.28 15.81 -10.57
N ASN A 208 -11.16 16.50 -10.73
CA ASN A 208 -10.74 17.02 -12.02
C ASN A 208 -10.37 15.90 -13.01
N ARG A 209 -9.84 14.81 -12.53
CA ARG A 209 -9.55 13.59 -13.34
C ARG A 209 -10.84 13.00 -13.93
N TYR A 210 -11.92 12.91 -13.13
CA TYR A 210 -13.22 12.41 -13.60
C TYR A 210 -13.91 13.38 -14.57
N ARG A 211 -13.77 14.68 -14.39
CA ARG A 211 -14.39 15.69 -15.24
C ARG A 211 -13.78 15.74 -16.65
N VAL A 212 -12.47 15.55 -16.77
CA VAL A 212 -11.77 15.51 -18.06
C VAL A 212 -11.95 14.17 -18.78
N THR A 213 -12.12 13.07 -18.06
CA THR A 213 -12.24 11.73 -18.63
C THR A 213 -13.66 11.32 -19.03
N SER A 214 -14.69 12.06 -18.61
CA SER A 214 -16.09 11.69 -18.88
C SER A 214 -16.47 11.68 -20.36
N PHE A 215 -15.64 12.19 -21.27
CA PHE A 215 -15.95 12.25 -22.70
C PHE A 215 -15.21 11.23 -23.58
N TRP A 216 -14.04 10.71 -23.17
CA TRP A 216 -13.20 9.84 -24.03
C TRP A 216 -12.21 8.93 -23.27
N ALA A 217 -12.51 8.38 -22.12
CA ALA A 217 -11.58 7.47 -21.47
C ALA A 217 -12.01 6.00 -21.61
N PRO A 218 -11.13 5.12 -22.11
CA PRO A 218 -11.29 3.68 -21.93
C PRO A 218 -11.18 3.32 -20.45
N ALA A 219 -11.93 2.30 -20.03
CA ALA A 219 -12.22 1.91 -18.66
C ALA A 219 -11.05 1.35 -17.82
N GLU A 220 -9.80 1.70 -18.12
CA GLU A 220 -8.63 1.23 -17.37
C GLU A 220 -7.77 2.40 -16.88
N VAL A 221 -8.31 3.23 -16.01
CA VAL A 221 -7.45 4.05 -15.16
C VAL A 221 -7.29 3.30 -13.84
N LYS A 222 -6.16 2.60 -13.71
CA LYS A 222 -5.75 1.95 -12.46
C LYS A 222 -5.87 2.95 -11.31
N ARG A 223 -6.72 2.65 -10.33
CA ARG A 223 -6.66 3.25 -9.00
C ARG A 223 -5.25 2.98 -8.49
N GLY A 224 -4.43 3.96 -8.31
CA GLY A 224 -3.15 3.61 -7.75
C GLY A 224 -2.20 4.72 -7.36
N ASP A 225 -2.04 5.80 -8.11
CA ASP A 225 -0.72 6.43 -8.06
C ASP A 225 -0.62 7.80 -7.39
N SER A 226 -1.63 8.29 -6.67
CA SER A 226 -1.53 9.58 -5.98
C SER A 226 -2.20 9.69 -4.60
N GLU A 227 -2.81 8.63 -4.11
CA GLU A 227 -3.44 8.70 -2.78
C GLU A 227 -2.42 8.46 -1.68
N PHE A 228 -2.04 9.53 -1.02
CA PHE A 228 -1.33 9.45 0.24
C PHE A 228 -2.32 8.98 1.31
N CYS A 229 -2.05 7.83 1.92
CA CYS A 229 -2.96 7.18 2.87
C CYS A 229 -2.29 7.01 4.24
N PRO A 230 -3.03 6.85 5.34
CA PRO A 230 -2.44 6.41 6.60
C PRO A 230 -1.61 5.14 6.45
N GLY A 231 -0.54 5.01 7.22
CA GLY A 231 0.38 3.87 7.15
C GLY A 231 1.77 4.17 7.70
N ILE A 232 2.66 3.22 7.53
CA ILE A 232 4.06 3.34 7.91
C ILE A 232 4.86 3.68 6.65
N TYR A 233 5.69 4.71 6.71
CA TYR A 233 6.49 5.19 5.58
C TYR A 233 7.97 5.18 5.92
N LEU A 234 8.79 4.71 4.98
CA LEU A 234 10.23 4.87 5.06
C LEU A 234 10.61 6.34 4.85
N ARG A 235 11.44 6.88 5.72
CA ARG A 235 12.06 8.20 5.57
C ARG A 235 13.39 8.07 4.85
N TYR A 236 13.68 9.07 4.04
CA TYR A 236 14.94 9.15 3.31
C TYR A 236 15.90 10.09 4.04
N THR A 237 17.18 9.73 4.04
CA THR A 237 18.26 10.58 4.51
C THR A 237 19.14 10.99 3.33
N ASN A 238 19.85 12.09 3.49
CA ASN A 238 20.81 12.54 2.48
C ASN A 238 22.05 11.63 2.36
N GLU A 239 22.18 10.62 3.23
CA GLU A 239 23.27 9.64 3.15
C GLU A 239 23.13 8.68 1.96
N PHE A 240 21.93 8.54 1.35
CA PHE A 240 21.65 7.62 0.26
C PHE A 240 20.86 8.30 -0.86
N GLU A 241 21.26 8.06 -2.10
CA GLU A 241 20.56 8.61 -3.28
C GLU A 241 19.28 7.85 -3.62
N SER A 242 19.19 6.58 -3.18
CA SER A 242 18.05 5.71 -3.49
C SER A 242 17.82 4.63 -2.43
N SER A 243 16.61 4.07 -2.41
CA SER A 243 16.29 2.89 -1.58
C SER A 243 17.10 1.65 -1.96
N ALA A 244 17.52 1.52 -3.21
CA ALA A 244 18.38 0.43 -3.68
C ALA A 244 19.80 0.54 -3.09
N GLU A 245 20.35 1.74 -3.02
CA GLU A 245 21.64 1.99 -2.38
C GLU A 245 21.59 1.69 -0.88
N LEU A 246 20.53 2.15 -0.19
CA LEU A 246 20.29 1.81 1.22
C LEU A 246 20.20 0.30 1.41
N GLN A 247 19.47 -0.42 0.55
CA GLN A 247 19.30 -1.86 0.63
C GLN A 247 20.65 -2.59 0.43
N GLN A 248 21.46 -2.18 -0.53
CA GLN A 248 22.80 -2.72 -0.76
C GLN A 248 23.73 -2.49 0.45
N LYS A 249 23.68 -1.30 1.02
CA LYS A 249 24.47 -0.96 2.21
C LYS A 249 24.05 -1.79 3.41
N LEU A 250 22.74 -1.92 3.65
CA LEU A 250 22.19 -2.77 4.71
C LEU A 250 22.66 -4.21 4.53
N TYR A 251 22.49 -4.77 3.34
CA TYR A 251 22.92 -6.14 3.04
C TYR A 251 24.41 -6.35 3.31
N ALA A 252 25.25 -5.43 2.84
CA ALA A 252 26.70 -5.52 3.04
C ALA A 252 27.06 -5.48 4.54
N GLU A 253 26.42 -4.62 5.34
CA GLU A 253 26.70 -4.55 6.78
C GLU A 253 26.18 -5.76 7.55
N ILE A 254 24.98 -6.23 7.22
CA ILE A 254 24.40 -7.42 7.83
C ILE A 254 25.28 -8.65 7.53
N CYS A 255 25.72 -8.81 6.27
CA CYS A 255 26.59 -9.92 5.86
C CYS A 255 28.01 -9.81 6.42
N SER A 256 28.49 -8.61 6.74
CA SER A 256 29.82 -8.43 7.32
C SER A 256 29.97 -9.01 8.72
N ARG A 257 28.83 -9.29 9.40
CA ARG A 257 28.77 -9.85 10.77
C ARG A 257 29.67 -9.14 11.78
N LYS A 258 29.82 -7.83 11.62
CA LYS A 258 30.56 -7.00 12.57
C LYS A 258 29.61 -6.57 13.69
N PHE A 259 29.59 -7.36 14.75
CA PHE A 259 28.75 -7.13 15.92
C PHE A 259 29.45 -6.25 16.95
N LYS A 260 28.71 -5.33 17.55
CA LYS A 260 29.06 -4.71 18.84
C LYS A 260 28.60 -5.66 19.96
N GLU A 261 29.13 -5.48 21.16
CA GLU A 261 28.68 -6.28 22.32
C GLU A 261 27.18 -6.15 22.58
N SER A 262 26.64 -4.93 22.43
CA SER A 262 25.20 -4.68 22.53
C SER A 262 24.37 -5.41 21.48
N ASP A 263 24.90 -5.55 20.24
CA ASP A 263 24.19 -6.23 19.15
C ASP A 263 24.10 -7.75 19.42
N ILE A 264 25.13 -8.32 20.04
CA ILE A 264 25.20 -9.74 20.42
C ILE A 264 24.10 -10.07 21.44
N GLU A 265 23.93 -9.24 22.47
CA GLU A 265 22.91 -9.46 23.48
C GLU A 265 21.50 -9.23 22.91
N GLU A 266 21.32 -8.17 22.10
CA GLU A 266 20.07 -7.89 21.44
C GLU A 266 19.64 -9.05 20.50
N LEU A 267 20.59 -9.62 19.75
CA LEU A 267 20.34 -10.75 18.87
C LEU A 267 19.94 -12.02 19.64
N ARG A 268 20.58 -12.27 20.79
CA ARG A 268 20.24 -13.40 21.67
C ARG A 268 18.81 -13.27 22.19
N ILE A 269 18.43 -12.09 22.62
CA ILE A 269 17.06 -11.79 23.08
C ILE A 269 16.08 -12.01 21.95
N LEU A 270 16.35 -11.45 20.75
CA LEU A 270 15.49 -11.59 19.58
C LEU A 270 15.21 -13.06 19.22
N ILE A 271 16.25 -13.89 19.14
CA ILE A 271 16.12 -15.32 18.81
C ILE A 271 15.27 -16.04 19.88
N ASN A 272 15.48 -15.70 21.15
CA ASN A 272 14.71 -16.29 22.25
C ASN A 272 13.23 -15.86 22.20
N ASP A 273 12.95 -14.60 21.99
CA ASP A 273 11.58 -14.06 21.92
C ASP A 273 10.79 -14.70 20.78
N ILE A 274 11.38 -14.82 19.59
CA ILE A 274 10.76 -15.53 18.45
C ILE A 274 10.48 -16.99 18.81
N ARG A 275 11.42 -17.68 19.44
CA ARG A 275 11.25 -19.09 19.84
C ARG A 275 10.15 -19.26 20.88
N LEU A 276 10.07 -18.37 21.86
CA LEU A 276 9.00 -18.38 22.86
C LEU A 276 7.64 -18.15 22.21
N ASN A 277 7.54 -17.20 21.29
CA ASN A 277 6.31 -16.97 20.55
C ASN A 277 5.86 -18.23 19.78
N ASN A 278 6.79 -18.93 19.11
CA ASN A 278 6.50 -20.19 18.44
C ASN A 278 5.98 -21.26 19.43
N PHE A 279 6.50 -21.33 20.64
CA PHE A 279 5.98 -22.23 21.66
C PHE A 279 4.58 -21.86 22.13
N TYR A 280 4.28 -20.57 22.28
CA TYR A 280 2.93 -20.11 22.62
C TYR A 280 1.93 -20.43 21.49
N ASN A 281 2.32 -20.30 20.23
CA ASN A 281 1.50 -20.69 19.08
C ASN A 281 1.21 -22.21 19.09
N ILE A 282 2.20 -23.03 19.46
CA ILE A 282 2.00 -24.48 19.63
C ILE A 282 1.07 -24.76 20.80
N ILE A 283 1.19 -24.07 21.94
CA ILE A 283 0.32 -24.23 23.09
C ILE A 283 -1.12 -23.85 22.73
N THR A 284 -1.32 -22.79 22.00
CA THR A 284 -2.64 -22.40 21.48
C THR A 284 -3.23 -23.47 20.60
N TRP A 285 -2.46 -23.96 19.63
CA TRP A 285 -2.88 -25.05 18.76
C TRP A 285 -3.26 -26.32 19.52
N VAL A 286 -2.41 -26.82 20.44
CA VAL A 286 -2.76 -28.03 21.21
C VAL A 286 -3.92 -27.81 22.16
N SER A 287 -4.13 -26.58 22.65
CA SER A 287 -5.28 -26.22 23.49
C SER A 287 -6.59 -26.35 22.69
N GLU A 288 -6.60 -25.86 21.44
CA GLU A 288 -7.74 -25.95 20.53
C GLU A 288 -7.99 -27.39 20.07
N GLU A 289 -6.95 -28.10 19.63
CA GLU A 289 -7.04 -29.49 19.13
C GLU A 289 -7.63 -30.42 20.18
N PHE A 290 -7.18 -30.30 21.43
CA PHE A 290 -7.63 -31.17 22.53
C PHE A 290 -8.73 -30.57 23.39
N ARG A 291 -9.21 -29.36 23.07
CA ARG A 291 -10.23 -28.61 23.85
C ARG A 291 -9.87 -28.50 25.33
N ILE A 292 -8.62 -28.24 25.63
CA ILE A 292 -8.11 -27.96 26.96
C ILE A 292 -7.71 -26.49 27.05
N HIS A 293 -7.81 -25.92 28.26
CA HIS A 293 -7.38 -24.53 28.49
C HIS A 293 -6.03 -24.55 29.22
N ILE A 294 -4.97 -24.06 28.54
CA ILE A 294 -3.62 -23.95 29.11
C ILE A 294 -3.30 -22.46 29.29
N GLU A 295 -3.26 -22.00 30.52
CA GLU A 295 -2.90 -20.61 30.83
C GLU A 295 -1.39 -20.50 31.04
N SER A 296 -0.82 -19.34 30.72
CA SER A 296 0.57 -19.02 31.06
C SER A 296 0.75 -18.94 32.59
N SER A 297 1.87 -19.44 33.05
CA SER A 297 2.27 -19.36 34.45
C SER A 297 3.78 -19.22 34.53
N LEU A 298 4.30 -18.61 35.60
CA LEU A 298 5.75 -18.46 35.83
C LEU A 298 6.52 -19.79 35.70
N LYS A 299 5.90 -20.89 36.15
CA LYS A 299 6.51 -22.22 36.00
C LYS A 299 6.57 -22.64 34.55
N LEU A 300 5.50 -22.48 33.78
CA LEU A 300 5.45 -22.81 32.36
C LEU A 300 6.44 -21.94 31.58
N GLU A 301 6.46 -20.65 31.82
CA GLU A 301 7.41 -19.71 31.22
C GLU A 301 8.86 -20.08 31.47
N GLY A 302 9.19 -20.46 32.72
CA GLY A 302 10.52 -20.97 33.07
C GLY A 302 10.91 -22.24 32.30
N LEU A 303 9.95 -23.19 32.14
CA LEU A 303 10.15 -24.40 31.33
C LEU A 303 10.35 -24.08 29.84
N LEU A 304 9.52 -23.18 29.27
CA LEU A 304 9.66 -22.78 27.88
C LEU A 304 11.00 -22.12 27.58
N ASN A 305 11.44 -21.22 28.48
CA ASN A 305 12.77 -20.60 28.38
C ASN A 305 13.90 -21.62 28.46
N HIS A 306 13.78 -22.64 29.30
CA HIS A 306 14.73 -23.75 29.37
C HIS A 306 14.70 -24.57 28.07
N CYS A 307 13.52 -24.90 27.56
CA CYS A 307 13.35 -25.65 26.32
C CYS A 307 13.93 -24.89 25.12
N ALA A 308 13.71 -23.58 25.02
CA ALA A 308 14.24 -22.76 23.94
C ALA A 308 15.77 -22.88 23.79
N LYS A 309 16.46 -22.90 24.93
CA LYS A 309 17.93 -22.95 24.95
C LYS A 309 18.51 -24.32 24.68
N ASN A 310 17.79 -25.40 24.97
CA ASN A 310 18.34 -26.75 25.01
C ASN A 310 17.70 -27.71 23.99
N HIS A 311 16.58 -27.37 23.38
CA HIS A 311 15.83 -28.27 22.51
C HIS A 311 15.36 -27.59 21.25
N SER A 312 15.22 -28.36 20.18
CA SER A 312 14.65 -27.89 18.92
C SER A 312 13.14 -27.64 19.03
N LEU A 313 12.61 -26.76 18.18
CA LEU A 313 11.19 -26.47 18.14
C LEU A 313 10.36 -27.73 17.84
N LEU A 314 10.78 -28.52 16.88
CA LEU A 314 10.09 -29.75 16.48
C LEU A 314 10.00 -30.76 17.62
N ALA A 315 11.08 -30.96 18.38
CA ALA A 315 11.10 -31.88 19.51
C ALA A 315 10.11 -31.43 20.62
N ILE A 316 10.11 -30.13 20.92
CA ILE A 316 9.21 -29.57 21.94
C ILE A 316 7.76 -29.56 21.45
N CYS A 317 7.49 -29.30 20.18
CA CYS A 317 6.13 -29.44 19.61
C CYS A 317 5.56 -30.83 19.83
N TYR A 318 6.32 -31.88 19.55
CA TYR A 318 5.89 -33.27 19.81
C TYR A 318 5.66 -33.53 21.29
N CYS A 319 6.54 -33.05 22.17
CA CYS A 319 6.36 -33.18 23.61
C CYS A 319 5.08 -32.49 24.12
N MET A 320 4.81 -31.29 23.66
CA MET A 320 3.60 -30.53 24.01
C MET A 320 2.36 -31.27 23.55
N TYR A 321 2.33 -31.71 22.29
CA TYR A 321 1.22 -32.46 21.74
C TYR A 321 0.93 -33.74 22.53
N SER A 322 1.94 -34.58 22.76
CA SER A 322 1.79 -35.83 23.51
C SER A 322 1.33 -35.62 24.97
N ASN A 323 1.77 -34.55 25.60
CA ASN A 323 1.34 -34.23 26.97
C ASN A 323 -0.08 -33.62 26.99
N ALA A 324 -0.47 -32.81 26.01
CA ALA A 324 -1.83 -32.31 25.87
C ALA A 324 -2.84 -33.45 25.64
N GLU A 325 -2.49 -34.42 24.80
CA GLU A 325 -3.27 -35.62 24.57
C GLU A 325 -3.51 -36.41 25.87
N LYS A 326 -2.46 -36.60 26.69
CA LYS A 326 -2.58 -37.27 27.99
C LYS A 326 -3.46 -36.49 28.97
N VAL A 327 -3.33 -35.16 28.99
CA VAL A 327 -4.18 -34.29 29.81
C VAL A 327 -5.64 -34.44 29.41
N ALA A 328 -5.97 -34.36 28.12
CA ALA A 328 -7.30 -34.53 27.59
C ALA A 328 -7.89 -35.92 27.98
N ALA A 329 -7.08 -36.99 27.79
CA ALA A 329 -7.50 -38.34 28.16
C ALA A 329 -7.78 -38.47 29.68
N GLN A 330 -7.03 -37.81 30.54
CA GLN A 330 -7.27 -37.82 31.97
C GLN A 330 -8.53 -37.04 32.38
N LEU A 331 -8.75 -35.87 31.76
CA LEU A 331 -9.95 -35.05 32.01
C LEU A 331 -11.22 -35.80 31.63
N HIS A 332 -11.23 -36.47 30.47
CA HIS A 332 -12.39 -37.27 30.02
C HIS A 332 -12.68 -38.51 30.91
N ARG A 333 -11.67 -39.14 31.45
CA ARG A 333 -11.82 -40.35 32.27
C ARG A 333 -12.29 -40.10 33.70
N ARG A 334 -12.02 -38.88 34.28
CA ARG A 334 -12.16 -38.61 35.70
C ARG A 334 -13.19 -37.52 36.03
N ASP A 335 -13.97 -37.05 35.08
CA ASP A 335 -14.82 -35.87 35.24
C ASP A 335 -14.09 -34.71 35.91
N THR A 336 -12.81 -34.54 35.58
CA THR A 336 -11.95 -33.56 36.22
C THR A 336 -12.27 -32.17 35.65
N PRO A 337 -12.45 -31.14 36.48
CA PRO A 337 -12.74 -29.80 36.01
C PRO A 337 -11.65 -29.24 35.08
N ILE A 338 -12.06 -28.56 34.01
CA ILE A 338 -11.17 -28.01 32.96
C ILE A 338 -10.09 -27.08 33.54
N TYR A 339 -10.38 -26.33 34.60
CA TYR A 339 -9.39 -25.43 35.25
C TYR A 339 -8.16 -26.16 35.83
N ILE A 340 -8.24 -27.50 36.02
CA ILE A 340 -7.12 -28.30 36.47
C ILE A 340 -6.17 -28.63 35.31
N ALA A 341 -6.64 -28.52 34.06
CA ALA A 341 -5.86 -28.85 32.86
C ALA A 341 -4.54 -28.10 32.79
N ASN A 342 -4.51 -26.81 33.10
CA ASN A 342 -3.30 -26.00 33.06
C ASN A 342 -2.21 -26.55 34.01
N LYS A 343 -2.57 -26.80 35.26
CA LYS A 343 -1.63 -27.37 36.27
C LYS A 343 -1.15 -28.76 35.88
N LEU A 344 -2.06 -29.56 35.34
CA LEU A 344 -1.76 -30.92 34.93
C LEU A 344 -0.84 -30.94 33.71
N PHE A 345 -1.10 -30.08 32.72
CA PHE A 345 -0.24 -29.96 31.55
C PHE A 345 1.19 -29.57 31.94
N THR A 346 1.36 -28.48 32.67
CA THR A 346 2.67 -28.00 33.11
C THR A 346 3.42 -29.07 33.91
N LYS A 347 2.73 -29.82 34.79
CA LYS A 347 3.33 -30.87 35.55
C LYS A 347 3.80 -32.04 34.66
N LEU A 348 2.94 -32.54 33.79
CA LEU A 348 3.27 -33.67 32.90
C LEU A 348 4.38 -33.31 31.93
N PHE A 349 4.40 -32.07 31.46
CA PHE A 349 5.45 -31.57 30.58
C PHE A 349 6.79 -31.50 31.28
N ASP A 350 6.84 -30.97 32.50
CA ASP A 350 8.04 -30.92 33.36
C ASP A 350 8.54 -32.33 33.71
N ASP A 351 7.64 -33.22 34.18
CA ASP A 351 7.97 -34.60 34.52
C ASP A 351 8.56 -35.36 33.30
N TYR A 352 8.01 -35.10 32.09
CA TYR A 352 8.51 -35.72 30.87
C TYR A 352 9.89 -35.22 30.48
N LEU A 353 10.15 -33.92 30.55
CA LEU A 353 11.45 -33.34 30.26
C LEU A 353 12.52 -33.83 31.25
N THR A 354 12.18 -33.87 32.54
CA THR A 354 13.04 -34.38 33.59
C THR A 354 13.40 -35.86 33.35
N MET A 355 12.39 -36.67 33.09
CA MET A 355 12.59 -38.10 32.81
C MET A 355 13.43 -38.35 31.54
N ALA A 356 13.23 -37.52 30.51
CA ALA A 356 14.02 -37.60 29.28
C ALA A 356 15.50 -37.27 29.55
N SER A 357 15.77 -36.23 30.34
CA SER A 357 17.10 -35.82 30.78
C SER A 357 17.77 -36.91 31.62
N ASP A 358 17.09 -37.43 32.64
CA ASP A 358 17.63 -38.45 33.56
C ASP A 358 17.98 -39.75 32.85
N ARG A 359 17.26 -40.09 31.81
CA ARG A 359 17.46 -41.33 31.02
C ARG A 359 18.32 -41.11 29.80
N GLY A 360 18.79 -39.90 29.53
CA GLY A 360 19.58 -39.56 28.36
C GLY A 360 18.81 -39.78 27.03
N TRP A 361 17.48 -39.63 27.04
CA TRP A 361 16.70 -39.79 25.82
C TRP A 361 16.85 -38.57 24.92
N SER A 362 17.16 -38.82 23.66
CA SER A 362 16.99 -37.77 22.65
C SER A 362 15.50 -37.53 22.42
N LEU A 363 15.09 -36.27 22.53
CA LEU A 363 13.70 -35.89 22.16
C LEU A 363 13.56 -36.01 20.64
N THR A 364 12.89 -37.06 20.19
CA THR A 364 12.63 -37.31 18.77
C THR A 364 11.29 -36.67 18.39
N TYR A 365 11.14 -36.33 17.13
CA TYR A 365 9.89 -35.74 16.61
C TYR A 365 9.38 -36.61 15.45
N THR A 366 8.07 -36.90 15.47
CA THR A 366 7.38 -37.62 14.40
C THR A 366 6.22 -36.83 13.85
N LYS A 367 5.95 -35.64 14.41
CA LYS A 367 4.81 -34.81 14.07
C LYS A 367 5.25 -33.53 13.35
N ARG A 368 4.52 -33.18 12.30
CA ARG A 368 4.68 -31.91 11.60
C ARG A 368 4.26 -30.76 12.50
N LEU A 369 4.95 -29.62 12.37
CA LEU A 369 4.51 -28.36 13.00
C LEU A 369 3.10 -27.97 12.50
N PRO A 370 2.28 -27.35 13.35
CA PRO A 370 1.00 -26.82 12.92
C PRO A 370 1.19 -25.67 11.94
N ASP A 371 0.19 -25.45 11.08
CA ASP A 371 0.22 -24.37 10.07
C ASP A 371 0.26 -22.97 10.71
N THR A 372 -0.07 -22.85 12.01
CA THR A 372 0.07 -21.62 12.79
C THR A 372 1.52 -21.23 13.13
N VAL A 373 2.47 -22.15 12.91
CA VAL A 373 3.90 -21.90 13.08
C VAL A 373 4.55 -21.80 11.71
N GLU A 374 4.39 -20.64 11.09
CA GLU A 374 5.02 -20.33 9.80
C GLU A 374 6.43 -19.77 9.97
N THR A 375 7.26 -19.94 8.96
CA THR A 375 8.59 -19.32 8.91
C THR A 375 8.43 -17.83 8.65
N SER A 376 8.88 -17.00 9.56
CA SER A 376 8.85 -15.55 9.40
C SER A 376 9.84 -15.07 8.33
N PRO A 377 9.67 -13.86 7.76
CA PRO A 377 10.62 -13.25 6.84
C PRO A 377 12.05 -13.19 7.44
N LEU A 378 12.17 -12.91 8.74
CA LEU A 378 13.46 -12.89 9.42
C LEU A 378 14.10 -14.28 9.46
N GLU A 379 13.37 -15.30 9.87
CA GLU A 379 13.86 -16.69 9.89
C GLU A 379 14.24 -17.17 8.49
N SER A 380 13.46 -16.80 7.48
CA SER A 380 13.72 -17.10 6.08
C SER A 380 15.00 -16.43 5.58
N LEU A 381 15.19 -15.15 5.91
CA LEU A 381 16.39 -14.39 5.57
C LEU A 381 17.64 -15.01 6.21
N VAL A 382 17.58 -15.35 7.51
CA VAL A 382 18.70 -15.95 8.24
C VAL A 382 19.05 -17.30 7.65
N SER A 383 18.05 -18.12 7.38
CA SER A 383 18.25 -19.45 6.81
C SER A 383 18.88 -19.41 5.42
N SER A 384 18.42 -18.49 4.56
CA SER A 384 18.86 -18.42 3.16
C SER A 384 20.21 -17.74 2.98
N HIS A 385 20.53 -16.72 3.79
CA HIS A 385 21.68 -15.85 3.55
C HIS A 385 22.83 -16.06 4.54
N PHE A 386 22.56 -16.53 5.77
CA PHE A 386 23.59 -16.57 6.82
C PHE A 386 24.03 -17.97 7.22
N CYS A 387 23.13 -18.94 7.09
CA CYS A 387 23.36 -20.27 7.62
C CYS A 387 23.47 -21.36 6.53
N GLY A 388 23.29 -21.00 5.25
CA GLY A 388 23.37 -21.92 4.11
C GLY A 388 22.09 -22.73 3.88
N ASN A 389 21.98 -23.35 2.71
CA ASN A 389 20.75 -24.00 2.22
C ASN A 389 20.23 -25.20 3.05
N ASN A 390 21.05 -25.73 3.97
CA ASN A 390 20.68 -26.87 4.82
C ASN A 390 20.30 -26.46 6.24
N PHE A 391 20.27 -25.17 6.54
CA PHE A 391 19.90 -24.70 7.85
C PHE A 391 18.39 -24.82 8.04
N ASN A 392 17.99 -25.53 9.08
CA ASN A 392 16.60 -25.62 9.46
C ASN A 392 16.40 -25.00 10.85
N TRP A 393 15.85 -23.79 10.88
CA TRP A 393 15.54 -23.04 12.10
C TRP A 393 14.78 -23.87 13.14
N PHE A 394 13.89 -24.75 12.69
CA PHE A 394 13.04 -25.53 13.56
C PHE A 394 13.72 -26.77 14.17
N LEU A 395 14.85 -27.19 13.61
CA LEU A 395 15.64 -28.33 14.10
C LEU A 395 16.69 -27.93 15.13
N LEU A 396 17.00 -26.66 15.29
CA LEU A 396 18.02 -26.13 16.17
C LEU A 396 17.42 -25.51 17.42
N ASN A 397 18.15 -25.52 18.53
CA ASN A 397 17.82 -24.72 19.70
C ASN A 397 18.36 -23.29 19.56
N THR A 398 17.97 -22.37 20.47
CA THR A 398 18.32 -20.95 20.32
C THR A 398 19.83 -20.69 20.48
N ASN A 399 20.55 -21.49 21.26
CA ASN A 399 22.00 -21.38 21.39
C ASN A 399 22.72 -21.80 20.10
N GLU A 400 22.27 -22.89 19.49
CA GLU A 400 22.82 -23.36 18.21
C GLU A 400 22.53 -22.33 17.09
N ILE A 401 21.31 -21.81 16.99
CA ILE A 401 20.98 -20.74 16.03
C ILE A 401 21.89 -19.54 16.23
N PHE A 402 22.05 -19.09 17.47
CA PHE A 402 22.88 -17.96 17.81
C PHE A 402 24.37 -18.21 17.44
N ASP A 403 24.92 -19.37 17.81
CA ASP A 403 26.30 -19.72 17.53
C ASP A 403 26.56 -19.79 16.01
N TYR A 404 25.66 -20.36 15.22
CA TYR A 404 25.76 -20.37 13.77
C TYR A 404 25.71 -18.98 13.17
N TRP A 405 24.81 -18.13 13.68
CA TRP A 405 24.68 -16.77 13.18
C TRP A 405 25.92 -15.94 13.44
N ILE A 406 26.49 -16.04 14.64
CA ILE A 406 27.69 -15.29 15.04
C ILE A 406 28.96 -15.84 14.40
N SER A 407 29.18 -17.16 14.44
CA SER A 407 30.44 -17.78 13.98
C SER A 407 30.56 -17.83 12.46
N GLY A 408 29.43 -17.83 11.75
CA GLY A 408 29.46 -18.07 10.31
C GLY A 408 30.05 -19.43 9.93
N ALA A 409 30.02 -20.38 10.84
CA ALA A 409 30.58 -21.69 10.62
C ALA A 409 29.87 -22.36 9.42
N ASP A 410 30.69 -22.87 8.48
CA ASP A 410 30.22 -23.67 7.35
C ASP A 410 29.57 -24.95 7.89
N LEU A 411 28.26 -24.98 7.97
CA LEU A 411 27.42 -26.13 8.32
C LEU A 411 27.67 -27.35 7.43
N ASN A 412 28.30 -27.15 6.29
CA ASN A 412 28.53 -28.22 5.30
C ASN A 412 29.42 -29.38 5.76
N THR A 413 30.09 -29.28 6.91
CA THR A 413 30.99 -30.33 7.37
C THR A 413 30.45 -31.20 8.50
N GLU A 414 29.48 -30.72 9.32
CA GLU A 414 29.04 -31.51 10.48
C GLU A 414 27.70 -32.22 10.29
N ILE A 415 26.74 -31.64 9.57
CA ILE A 415 25.43 -32.27 9.33
C ILE A 415 25.56 -33.50 8.42
N LEU A 416 26.51 -33.50 7.46
CA LEU A 416 26.82 -34.67 6.64
C LEU A 416 27.43 -35.85 7.44
N ARG A 417 27.88 -35.60 8.67
CA ARG A 417 28.38 -36.69 9.56
C ARG A 417 27.30 -37.37 10.39
N VAL A 418 26.15 -36.73 10.58
CA VAL A 418 25.01 -37.27 11.36
C VAL A 418 24.09 -38.14 10.50
N GLU A 419 23.96 -37.83 9.21
CA GLU A 419 23.18 -38.68 8.28
C GLU A 419 23.95 -39.91 7.77
N ALA A 420 25.25 -40.00 8.02
CA ALA A 420 26.11 -41.13 7.62
C ALA A 420 26.34 -42.14 8.74
N LYS A 421 25.66 -42.06 9.86
CA LYS A 421 25.64 -43.04 10.95
C LYS A 421 24.20 -43.53 11.19
#